data_60588240e7de6e07f5c8700b9b81e7f3
#
_entry.id   60588240e7de6e07f5c8700b9b81e7f3
#
_cell.length_a   1.000
_cell.length_b   1.000
_cell.length_c   1.000
_cell.angle_alpha   90.00
_cell.angle_beta   90.00
_cell.angle_gamma   90.00
#
_symmetry.space_group_name_H-M   'P 1'
#
loop_
_entity.id
_entity.type
_entity.pdbx_description
1 polymer ?
#
loop_
_entity_poly.entity_id
_entity_poly.type
_entity_poly.pdbx_seq_one_letter_code
_entity_poly.pdbx_strand_id
1 'polypeptide(L)'
;MSKIEINNIYKIFGTNPDSVMDMVKNGSTKDEVLEQTGHTVGLDNVSLNIEEGETFVCMGLSGSGKSTLIRHLNRLIDPTAGEIFIDGENVMSFNPDQLIDFRRHKMSMVFQRFGLFPHKTVMQNVGYGLEMQGKAEEERDKIAMEKIEAVGLNGFENQFPNQLSGGMQQRVGLARALATNSDIMLMDEAFSALDPLIRSDMQKQLIDLQSELKKTIVFITHDLDESLRLGDHIGILNAGKLVQVGTPVDIIMNPADDYVKAFVKDVNR
;
A
#
# COMPACT_ATOMS: atom_id res chain seq x y z
N MET A 1 -7.70 7.83 -16.88
CA MET A 1 -8.87 8.05 -15.99
C MET A 1 -8.42 7.76 -14.59
N SER A 2 -8.74 8.64 -13.66
CA SER A 2 -8.35 8.43 -12.26
C SER A 2 -9.00 7.16 -11.72
N LYS A 3 -8.19 6.24 -11.22
CA LYS A 3 -8.63 4.98 -10.61
C LYS A 3 -8.96 5.19 -9.13
N ILE A 4 -8.14 6.02 -8.46
CA ILE A 4 -8.29 6.36 -7.06
C ILE A 4 -8.20 7.87 -6.94
N GLU A 5 -9.20 8.50 -6.30
CA GLU A 5 -9.23 9.91 -5.99
C GLU A 5 -9.32 10.08 -4.49
N ILE A 6 -8.37 10.78 -3.91
CA ILE A 6 -8.29 11.07 -2.48
C ILE A 6 -8.52 12.57 -2.32
N ASN A 7 -9.57 12.95 -1.58
CA ASN A 7 -9.99 14.33 -1.44
C ASN A 7 -9.98 14.77 0.02
N ASN A 8 -9.05 15.66 0.36
CA ASN A 8 -8.93 16.33 1.65
C ASN A 8 -9.00 15.37 2.86
N ILE A 9 -8.24 14.29 2.82
CA ILE A 9 -8.20 13.30 3.89
C ILE A 9 -7.46 13.85 5.10
N TYR A 10 -8.17 13.83 6.24
CA TYR A 10 -7.63 14.06 7.56
C TYR A 10 -7.75 12.79 8.40
N LYS A 11 -6.70 12.48 9.17
CA LYS A 11 -6.77 11.43 10.19
C LYS A 11 -6.18 11.92 11.49
N ILE A 12 -6.99 11.97 12.51
CA ILE A 12 -6.59 12.29 13.88
C ILE A 12 -6.91 11.08 14.75
N PHE A 13 -5.93 10.63 15.51
CA PHE A 13 -6.07 9.55 16.49
C PHE A 13 -6.23 10.15 17.88
N GLY A 14 -7.17 9.63 18.65
CA GLY A 14 -7.48 10.06 20.01
C GLY A 14 -8.98 9.96 20.28
N THR A 15 -9.38 10.33 21.47
CA THR A 15 -10.80 10.36 21.88
C THR A 15 -11.46 11.61 21.31
N ASN A 16 -12.58 11.43 20.59
CA ASN A 16 -13.31 12.55 19.94
C ASN A 16 -12.40 13.41 19.02
N PRO A 17 -11.89 12.83 17.91
CA PRO A 17 -10.94 13.51 17.02
C PRO A 17 -11.50 14.79 16.39
N ASP A 18 -12.82 14.90 16.22
CA ASP A 18 -13.48 16.10 15.67
C ASP A 18 -13.25 17.35 16.53
N SER A 19 -13.03 17.18 17.84
CA SER A 19 -12.81 18.31 18.76
C SER A 19 -11.54 19.11 18.49
N VAL A 20 -10.57 18.52 17.79
CA VAL A 20 -9.29 19.17 17.45
C VAL A 20 -9.14 19.48 15.96
N MET A 21 -10.19 19.22 15.17
CA MET A 21 -10.16 19.38 13.72
C MET A 21 -9.90 20.83 13.29
N ASP A 22 -10.54 21.79 13.97
CA ASP A 22 -10.33 23.22 13.69
C ASP A 22 -8.89 23.64 13.98
N MET A 23 -8.26 23.10 15.02
CA MET A 23 -6.87 23.37 15.37
C MET A 23 -5.94 22.90 14.25
N VAL A 24 -6.16 21.68 13.71
CA VAL A 24 -5.39 21.14 12.57
C VAL A 24 -5.62 21.97 11.31
N LYS A 25 -6.87 22.31 10.98
CA LYS A 25 -7.21 23.14 9.82
C LYS A 25 -6.63 24.55 9.90
N ASN A 26 -6.45 25.10 11.09
CA ASN A 26 -5.82 26.38 11.32
C ASN A 26 -4.28 26.34 11.29
N GLY A 27 -3.69 25.18 11.00
CA GLY A 27 -2.26 25.02 10.72
C GLY A 27 -1.39 24.67 11.93
N SER A 28 -1.98 24.24 13.04
CA SER A 28 -1.20 23.72 14.18
C SER A 28 -0.39 22.48 13.74
N THR A 29 0.84 22.41 14.24
CA THR A 29 1.73 21.28 13.96
C THR A 29 1.30 20.01 14.69
N LYS A 30 1.78 18.86 14.28
CA LYS A 30 1.52 17.58 14.97
C LYS A 30 1.92 17.63 16.45
N ASP A 31 3.07 18.25 16.74
CA ASP A 31 3.61 18.33 18.09
C ASP A 31 2.74 19.25 18.97
N GLU A 32 2.33 20.40 18.44
CA GLU A 32 1.40 21.31 19.15
C GLU A 32 0.06 20.64 19.45
N VAL A 33 -0.51 19.89 18.48
CA VAL A 33 -1.76 19.15 18.71
C VAL A 33 -1.57 18.08 19.78
N LEU A 34 -0.47 17.34 19.72
CA LEU A 34 -0.15 16.29 20.71
C LEU A 34 0.03 16.87 22.11
N GLU A 35 0.84 17.93 22.25
CA GLU A 35 1.15 18.55 23.55
C GLU A 35 -0.09 19.17 24.20
N GLN A 36 -0.95 19.84 23.41
CA GLN A 36 -2.10 20.58 23.95
C GLN A 36 -3.31 19.69 24.18
N THR A 37 -3.48 18.60 23.42
CA THR A 37 -4.72 17.83 23.41
C THR A 37 -4.54 16.33 23.62
N GLY A 38 -3.32 15.82 23.53
CA GLY A 38 -3.04 14.36 23.56
C GLY A 38 -3.43 13.61 22.29
N HIS A 39 -3.87 14.31 21.23
CA HIS A 39 -4.22 13.70 19.95
C HIS A 39 -3.02 13.61 19.02
N THR A 40 -2.99 12.57 18.17
CA THR A 40 -1.96 12.39 17.16
C THR A 40 -2.52 12.61 15.76
N VAL A 41 -1.96 13.57 15.02
CA VAL A 41 -2.32 13.78 13.61
C VAL A 41 -1.61 12.76 12.74
N GLY A 42 -2.35 11.86 12.11
CA GLY A 42 -1.86 10.87 11.17
C GLY A 42 -1.75 11.40 9.75
N LEU A 43 -2.82 12.05 9.27
CA LEU A 43 -2.88 12.73 7.97
C LEU A 43 -3.51 14.11 8.13
N ASP A 44 -3.00 15.06 7.36
CA ASP A 44 -3.42 16.46 7.37
C ASP A 44 -3.63 16.95 5.93
N ASN A 45 -4.89 17.00 5.52
CA ASN A 45 -5.34 17.53 4.24
C ASN A 45 -4.67 16.88 3.02
N VAL A 46 -4.62 15.55 2.98
CA VAL A 46 -4.03 14.83 1.85
C VAL A 46 -5.03 14.72 0.70
N SER A 47 -4.62 15.20 -0.47
CA SER A 47 -5.36 15.05 -1.73
C SER A 47 -4.41 14.59 -2.82
N LEU A 48 -4.79 13.54 -3.56
CA LEU A 48 -4.04 13.04 -4.71
C LEU A 48 -4.91 12.15 -5.60
N ASN A 49 -4.52 12.01 -6.86
CA ASN A 49 -5.13 11.11 -7.82
C ASN A 49 -4.12 10.06 -8.26
N ILE A 50 -4.60 8.84 -8.46
CA ILE A 50 -3.81 7.71 -8.98
C ILE A 50 -4.51 7.21 -10.24
N GLU A 51 -3.78 7.14 -11.34
CA GLU A 51 -4.32 6.73 -12.63
C GLU A 51 -4.45 5.20 -12.74
N GLU A 52 -5.31 4.74 -13.64
CA GLU A 52 -5.47 3.32 -13.89
C GLU A 52 -4.19 2.72 -14.49
N GLY A 53 -3.77 1.59 -13.94
CA GLY A 53 -2.62 0.83 -14.43
C GLY A 53 -1.26 1.38 -14.02
N GLU A 54 -1.19 2.50 -13.27
CA GLU A 54 0.09 3.03 -12.79
C GLU A 54 0.55 2.38 -11.49
N THR A 55 1.86 2.41 -11.28
CA THR A 55 2.48 2.19 -9.98
C THR A 55 2.73 3.54 -9.31
N PHE A 56 1.89 3.89 -8.35
CA PHE A 56 2.07 5.08 -7.51
C PHE A 56 2.84 4.73 -6.25
N VAL A 57 4.00 5.36 -6.05
CA VAL A 57 4.81 5.16 -4.85
C VAL A 57 4.57 6.29 -3.86
N CYS A 58 4.19 5.94 -2.63
CA CYS A 58 4.12 6.89 -1.54
C CYS A 58 5.33 6.69 -0.63
N MET A 59 6.21 7.70 -0.57
CA MET A 59 7.43 7.66 0.24
C MET A 59 7.44 8.72 1.35
N GLY A 60 8.38 8.59 2.27
CA GLY A 60 8.61 9.50 3.40
C GLY A 60 9.24 8.77 4.58
N LEU A 61 9.69 9.51 5.59
CA LEU A 61 10.30 8.95 6.79
C LEU A 61 9.29 8.15 7.63
N SER A 62 9.80 7.40 8.62
CA SER A 62 8.94 6.71 9.60
C SER A 62 8.02 7.72 10.30
N GLY A 63 6.75 7.38 10.49
CA GLY A 63 5.76 8.27 11.11
C GLY A 63 5.21 9.39 10.21
N SER A 64 5.59 9.46 8.92
CA SER A 64 5.06 10.49 8.00
C SER A 64 3.59 10.31 7.61
N GLY A 65 2.98 9.14 7.88
CA GLY A 65 1.57 8.87 7.59
C GLY A 65 1.31 7.86 6.45
N LYS A 66 2.34 7.32 5.79
CA LYS A 66 2.23 6.41 4.63
C LYS A 66 1.33 5.19 4.89
N SER A 67 1.63 4.41 5.93
CA SER A 67 0.82 3.23 6.28
C SER A 67 -0.59 3.61 6.74
N THR A 68 -0.76 4.82 7.26
CA THR A 68 -2.09 5.36 7.56
C THR A 68 -2.85 5.63 6.27
N LEU A 69 -2.21 6.29 5.29
CA LEU A 69 -2.83 6.60 3.99
C LEU A 69 -3.28 5.33 3.26
N ILE A 70 -2.41 4.34 3.10
CA ILE A 70 -2.76 3.12 2.38
C ILE A 70 -3.91 2.34 3.04
N ARG A 71 -4.00 2.38 4.38
CA ARG A 71 -5.08 1.73 5.13
C ARG A 71 -6.42 2.45 5.06
N HIS A 72 -6.45 3.69 4.59
CA HIS A 72 -7.70 4.38 4.27
C HIS A 72 -8.28 3.88 2.94
N LEU A 73 -7.42 3.51 1.96
CA LEU A 73 -7.89 3.05 0.65
C LEU A 73 -8.74 1.78 0.73
N ASN A 74 -8.42 0.87 1.64
CA ASN A 74 -9.21 -0.34 1.88
C ASN A 74 -10.14 -0.23 3.11
N ARG A 75 -10.24 0.98 3.69
CA ARG A 75 -11.02 1.28 4.90
C ARG A 75 -10.73 0.34 6.09
N LEU A 76 -9.48 -0.11 6.24
CA LEU A 76 -9.03 -0.70 7.50
C LEU A 76 -8.99 0.36 8.61
N ILE A 77 -8.84 1.62 8.23
CA ILE A 77 -8.95 2.80 9.09
C ILE A 77 -9.86 3.78 8.37
N ASP A 78 -10.89 4.27 9.03
CA ASP A 78 -11.73 5.36 8.51
C ASP A 78 -11.06 6.71 8.76
N PRO A 79 -11.12 7.67 7.80
CA PRO A 79 -10.63 9.03 8.00
C PRO A 79 -11.46 9.77 9.04
N THR A 80 -10.90 10.81 9.64
CA THR A 80 -11.65 11.76 10.46
C THR A 80 -12.51 12.67 9.57
N ALA A 81 -11.98 13.07 8.41
CA ALA A 81 -12.71 13.83 7.40
C ALA A 81 -12.11 13.59 6.02
N GLY A 82 -12.85 13.95 4.97
CA GLY A 82 -12.49 13.79 3.58
C GLY A 82 -13.17 12.59 2.93
N GLU A 83 -12.89 12.39 1.64
CA GLU A 83 -13.55 11.38 0.82
C GLU A 83 -12.54 10.64 -0.04
N ILE A 84 -12.84 9.38 -0.35
CA ILE A 84 -12.06 8.54 -1.25
C ILE A 84 -13.02 7.95 -2.28
N PHE A 85 -12.68 8.17 -3.55
CA PHE A 85 -13.41 7.58 -4.66
C PHE A 85 -12.53 6.54 -5.35
N ILE A 86 -13.12 5.40 -5.68
CA ILE A 86 -12.48 4.32 -6.43
C ILE A 86 -13.42 3.92 -7.56
N ASP A 87 -12.93 3.97 -8.79
CA ASP A 87 -13.77 3.83 -10.00
C ASP A 87 -14.97 4.80 -10.00
N GLY A 88 -14.82 6.00 -9.42
CA GLY A 88 -15.86 7.01 -9.29
C GLY A 88 -16.88 6.77 -8.16
N GLU A 89 -16.76 5.69 -7.40
CA GLU A 89 -17.64 5.38 -6.27
C GLU A 89 -17.02 5.86 -4.95
N ASN A 90 -17.78 6.62 -4.15
CA ASN A 90 -17.35 7.06 -2.82
C ASN A 90 -17.33 5.88 -1.85
N VAL A 91 -16.14 5.35 -1.58
CA VAL A 91 -15.98 4.17 -0.69
C VAL A 91 -16.32 4.49 0.78
N MET A 92 -16.37 5.77 1.16
CA MET A 92 -16.78 6.18 2.52
C MET A 92 -18.27 5.95 2.77
N SER A 93 -19.08 5.91 1.71
CA SER A 93 -20.53 5.70 1.80
C SER A 93 -20.92 4.20 1.88
N PHE A 94 -19.98 3.28 1.69
CA PHE A 94 -20.28 1.85 1.68
C PHE A 94 -20.79 1.35 3.03
N ASN A 95 -21.87 0.61 3.01
CA ASN A 95 -22.33 -0.16 4.16
C ASN A 95 -21.40 -1.39 4.40
N PRO A 96 -21.54 -2.12 5.52
CA PRO A 96 -20.67 -3.24 5.83
C PRO A 96 -20.59 -4.33 4.74
N ASP A 97 -21.71 -4.68 4.10
CA ASP A 97 -21.76 -5.71 3.08
C ASP A 97 -21.06 -5.25 1.79
N GLN A 98 -21.30 -4.01 1.36
CA GLN A 98 -20.60 -3.39 0.25
C GLN A 98 -19.08 -3.29 0.50
N LEU A 99 -18.68 -2.98 1.73
CA LEU A 99 -17.27 -2.89 2.08
C LEU A 99 -16.59 -4.27 2.08
N ILE A 100 -17.30 -5.32 2.49
CA ILE A 100 -16.79 -6.70 2.41
C ILE A 100 -16.62 -7.11 0.94
N ASP A 101 -17.61 -6.84 0.10
CA ASP A 101 -17.54 -7.15 -1.34
C ASP A 101 -16.43 -6.39 -2.04
N PHE A 102 -16.31 -5.10 -1.76
CA PHE A 102 -15.24 -4.23 -2.24
C PHE A 102 -13.84 -4.79 -1.91
N ARG A 103 -13.60 -5.17 -0.65
CA ARG A 103 -12.33 -5.77 -0.21
C ARG A 103 -12.05 -7.13 -0.84
N ARG A 104 -13.08 -7.91 -1.15
CA ARG A 104 -12.94 -9.23 -1.77
C ARG A 104 -12.55 -9.16 -3.25
N HIS A 105 -13.05 -8.16 -3.96
CA HIS A 105 -12.99 -8.15 -5.43
C HIS A 105 -12.15 -7.01 -6.00
N LYS A 106 -12.13 -5.84 -5.36
CA LYS A 106 -11.48 -4.65 -5.91
C LYS A 106 -10.04 -4.47 -5.49
N MET A 107 -9.66 -4.95 -4.30
CA MET A 107 -8.35 -4.71 -3.72
C MET A 107 -7.70 -5.96 -3.18
N SER A 108 -6.38 -6.01 -3.32
CA SER A 108 -5.51 -6.95 -2.58
C SER A 108 -4.45 -6.18 -1.81
N MET A 109 -3.86 -6.80 -0.78
CA MET A 109 -2.83 -6.16 0.03
C MET A 109 -1.69 -7.10 0.36
N VAL A 110 -0.46 -6.60 0.16
CA VAL A 110 0.79 -7.21 0.60
C VAL A 110 1.29 -6.44 1.83
N PHE A 111 1.54 -7.13 2.92
CA PHE A 111 1.90 -6.53 4.20
C PHE A 111 3.40 -6.60 4.45
N GLN A 112 3.93 -5.65 5.21
CA GLN A 112 5.33 -5.58 5.65
C GLN A 112 5.79 -6.84 6.38
N ARG A 113 4.96 -7.41 7.26
CA ARG A 113 5.22 -8.64 8.02
C ARG A 113 4.52 -9.85 7.43
N PHE A 114 4.51 -9.98 6.10
CA PHE A 114 3.95 -11.06 5.29
C PHE A 114 2.45 -11.31 5.51
N GLY A 115 1.92 -11.20 6.73
CA GLY A 115 0.51 -11.41 7.07
C GLY A 115 -0.02 -12.79 6.67
N LEU A 116 0.84 -13.82 6.71
CA LEU A 116 0.47 -15.19 6.39
C LEU A 116 -0.21 -15.87 7.59
N PHE A 117 -1.15 -16.75 7.30
CA PHE A 117 -1.77 -17.61 8.30
C PHE A 117 -0.80 -18.74 8.68
N PRO A 118 -0.28 -18.79 9.92
CA PRO A 118 0.77 -19.73 10.29
C PRO A 118 0.31 -21.20 10.29
N HIS A 119 -0.99 -21.42 10.41
CA HIS A 119 -1.64 -22.74 10.43
C HIS A 119 -2.14 -23.20 9.05
N LYS A 120 -1.92 -22.41 8.00
CA LYS A 120 -2.27 -22.73 6.61
C LYS A 120 -0.98 -22.96 5.81
N THR A 121 -1.02 -23.92 4.88
CA THR A 121 0.08 -24.15 3.93
C THR A 121 0.22 -22.97 2.95
N VAL A 122 1.28 -22.98 2.12
CA VAL A 122 1.46 -22.02 1.01
C VAL A 122 0.24 -22.03 0.10
N MET A 123 -0.19 -23.21 -0.37
CA MET A 123 -1.40 -23.37 -1.21
C MET A 123 -2.63 -22.73 -0.57
N GLN A 124 -2.88 -23.03 0.70
CA GLN A 124 -4.02 -22.51 1.45
C GLN A 124 -3.93 -21.00 1.72
N ASN A 125 -2.72 -20.47 1.93
CA ASN A 125 -2.51 -19.02 2.06
C ASN A 125 -2.81 -18.30 0.75
N VAL A 126 -2.30 -18.80 -0.36
CA VAL A 126 -2.52 -18.20 -1.69
C VAL A 126 -3.98 -18.29 -2.10
N GLY A 127 -4.63 -19.44 -1.86
CA GLY A 127 -6.03 -19.67 -2.18
C GLY A 127 -7.04 -18.97 -1.27
N TYR A 128 -6.60 -18.39 -0.14
CA TYR A 128 -7.51 -17.85 0.87
C TYR A 128 -8.44 -16.74 0.35
N GLY A 129 -7.92 -15.80 -0.44
CA GLY A 129 -8.73 -14.74 -1.03
C GLY A 129 -9.81 -15.29 -1.99
N LEU A 130 -9.49 -16.33 -2.74
CA LEU A 130 -10.42 -17.01 -3.64
C LEU A 130 -11.50 -17.78 -2.85
N GLU A 131 -11.14 -18.36 -1.70
CA GLU A 131 -12.08 -18.96 -0.76
C GLU A 131 -13.11 -17.92 -0.28
N MET A 132 -12.63 -16.71 0.07
CA MET A 132 -13.49 -15.60 0.50
C MET A 132 -14.37 -15.05 -0.64
N GLN A 133 -13.96 -15.21 -1.91
CA GLN A 133 -14.75 -14.91 -3.10
C GLN A 133 -15.78 -16.01 -3.42
N GLY A 134 -15.80 -17.12 -2.69
CA GLY A 134 -16.74 -18.24 -2.87
C GLY A 134 -16.38 -19.18 -4.01
N LYS A 135 -15.13 -19.17 -4.50
CA LYS A 135 -14.68 -20.09 -5.55
C LYS A 135 -14.64 -21.54 -5.07
N ALA A 136 -15.03 -22.48 -5.94
CA ALA A 136 -14.92 -23.90 -5.67
C ALA A 136 -13.45 -24.32 -5.44
N GLU A 137 -13.23 -25.35 -4.64
CA GLU A 137 -11.89 -25.80 -4.24
C GLU A 137 -10.99 -26.13 -5.44
N GLU A 138 -11.50 -26.83 -6.41
CA GLU A 138 -10.76 -27.20 -7.63
C GLU A 138 -10.30 -25.98 -8.45
N GLU A 139 -11.17 -24.98 -8.64
CA GLU A 139 -10.83 -23.73 -9.31
C GLU A 139 -9.82 -22.91 -8.51
N ARG A 140 -10.04 -22.84 -7.21
CA ARG A 140 -9.17 -22.13 -6.27
C ARG A 140 -7.75 -22.70 -6.28
N ASP A 141 -7.62 -24.03 -6.19
CA ASP A 141 -6.32 -24.72 -6.14
C ASP A 141 -5.57 -24.58 -7.47
N LYS A 142 -6.28 -24.63 -8.60
CA LYS A 142 -5.69 -24.37 -9.90
C LYS A 142 -5.12 -22.94 -10.00
N ILE A 143 -5.90 -21.92 -9.63
CA ILE A 143 -5.43 -20.53 -9.68
C ILE A 143 -4.28 -20.32 -8.68
N ALA A 144 -4.40 -20.86 -7.46
CA ALA A 144 -3.35 -20.76 -6.45
C ALA A 144 -2.02 -21.36 -6.95
N MET A 145 -2.08 -22.53 -7.60
CA MET A 145 -0.90 -23.18 -8.16
C MET A 145 -0.25 -22.33 -9.26
N GLU A 146 -1.03 -21.77 -10.17
CA GLU A 146 -0.52 -20.84 -11.21
C GLU A 146 0.22 -19.64 -10.59
N LYS A 147 -0.29 -19.08 -9.47
CA LYS A 147 0.37 -17.94 -8.81
C LYS A 147 1.59 -18.34 -7.99
N ILE A 148 1.59 -19.53 -7.38
CA ILE A 148 2.77 -20.12 -6.72
C ILE A 148 3.90 -20.30 -7.74
N GLU A 149 3.58 -20.82 -8.90
CA GLU A 149 4.52 -20.98 -10.00
C GLU A 149 5.07 -19.64 -10.50
N ALA A 150 4.18 -18.65 -10.71
CA ALA A 150 4.55 -17.31 -11.16
C ALA A 150 5.54 -16.59 -10.23
N VAL A 151 5.52 -16.90 -8.93
CA VAL A 151 6.47 -16.33 -7.95
C VAL A 151 7.65 -17.25 -7.66
N GLY A 152 7.80 -18.38 -8.38
CA GLY A 152 8.94 -19.30 -8.27
C GLY A 152 8.96 -20.12 -6.97
N LEU A 153 7.78 -20.54 -6.49
CA LEU A 153 7.63 -21.35 -5.27
C LEU A 153 7.16 -22.79 -5.55
N ASN A 154 7.41 -23.31 -6.75
CA ASN A 154 7.08 -24.70 -7.10
C ASN A 154 7.76 -25.68 -6.15
N GLY A 155 7.02 -26.67 -5.66
CA GLY A 155 7.50 -27.67 -4.72
C GLY A 155 7.36 -27.26 -3.24
N PHE A 156 6.87 -26.04 -2.96
CA PHE A 156 6.66 -25.54 -1.60
C PHE A 156 5.17 -25.44 -1.22
N GLU A 157 4.26 -25.95 -2.03
CA GLU A 157 2.80 -25.79 -1.90
C GLU A 157 2.27 -26.29 -0.55
N ASN A 158 2.85 -27.37 -0.04
CA ASN A 158 2.45 -28.02 1.20
C ASN A 158 3.24 -27.55 2.43
N GLN A 159 4.20 -26.65 2.26
CA GLN A 159 4.99 -26.10 3.37
C GLN A 159 4.17 -25.07 4.16
N PHE A 160 4.46 -24.95 5.45
CA PHE A 160 3.90 -23.92 6.33
C PHE A 160 4.83 -22.70 6.37
N PRO A 161 4.34 -21.50 6.71
CA PRO A 161 5.14 -20.28 6.76
C PRO A 161 6.42 -20.37 7.59
N ASN A 162 6.41 -21.09 8.71
CA ASN A 162 7.58 -21.29 9.57
C ASN A 162 8.69 -22.18 8.96
N GLN A 163 8.41 -22.84 7.85
CA GLN A 163 9.37 -23.66 7.10
C GLN A 163 10.03 -22.88 5.94
N LEU A 164 9.64 -21.60 5.75
CA LEU A 164 10.06 -20.75 4.64
C LEU A 164 11.01 -19.66 5.11
N SER A 165 11.94 -19.26 4.24
CA SER A 165 12.73 -18.05 4.43
C SER A 165 11.83 -16.80 4.35
N GLY A 166 12.30 -15.64 4.87
CA GLY A 166 11.55 -14.37 4.78
C GLY A 166 11.21 -13.99 3.34
N GLY A 167 12.14 -14.16 2.39
CA GLY A 167 11.89 -13.91 0.97
C GLY A 167 10.82 -14.84 0.38
N MET A 168 10.82 -16.11 0.77
CA MET A 168 9.78 -17.05 0.34
C MET A 168 8.42 -16.68 0.93
N GLN A 169 8.35 -16.28 2.20
CA GLN A 169 7.12 -15.81 2.81
C GLN A 169 6.57 -14.57 2.10
N GLN A 170 7.44 -13.65 1.68
CA GLN A 170 7.04 -12.48 0.91
C GLN A 170 6.48 -12.87 -0.46
N ARG A 171 7.10 -13.83 -1.16
CA ARG A 171 6.58 -14.37 -2.42
C ARG A 171 5.20 -15.02 -2.25
N VAL A 172 4.96 -15.72 -1.14
CA VAL A 172 3.61 -16.25 -0.81
C VAL A 172 2.61 -15.11 -0.64
N GLY A 173 2.99 -14.03 0.07
CA GLY A 173 2.16 -12.84 0.21
C GLY A 173 1.80 -12.18 -1.13
N LEU A 174 2.77 -12.07 -2.03
CA LEU A 174 2.57 -11.56 -3.39
C LEU A 174 1.66 -12.49 -4.21
N ALA A 175 1.91 -13.81 -4.21
CA ALA A 175 1.08 -14.79 -4.89
C ALA A 175 -0.39 -14.74 -4.41
N ARG A 176 -0.61 -14.61 -3.10
CA ARG A 176 -1.93 -14.44 -2.50
C ARG A 176 -2.64 -13.19 -3.01
N ALA A 177 -1.94 -12.07 -3.10
CA ALA A 177 -2.49 -10.83 -3.63
C ALA A 177 -2.82 -10.93 -5.12
N LEU A 178 -2.00 -11.61 -5.90
CA LEU A 178 -2.21 -11.84 -7.34
C LEU A 178 -3.37 -12.82 -7.62
N ALA A 179 -3.60 -13.78 -6.73
CA ALA A 179 -4.60 -14.82 -6.93
C ALA A 179 -6.02 -14.27 -7.01
N THR A 180 -6.36 -13.25 -6.23
CA THR A 180 -7.70 -12.63 -6.22
C THR A 180 -8.05 -11.88 -7.50
N ASN A 181 -7.07 -11.64 -8.37
CA ASN A 181 -7.19 -10.87 -9.60
C ASN A 181 -7.87 -9.49 -9.45
N SER A 182 -7.68 -8.86 -8.29
CA SER A 182 -8.16 -7.51 -8.02
C SER A 182 -7.47 -6.47 -8.93
N ASP A 183 -8.17 -5.36 -9.23
CA ASP A 183 -7.64 -4.28 -10.08
C ASP A 183 -6.57 -3.47 -9.37
N ILE A 184 -6.66 -3.35 -8.04
CA ILE A 184 -5.79 -2.53 -7.20
C ILE A 184 -5.00 -3.42 -6.25
N MET A 185 -3.68 -3.21 -6.21
CA MET A 185 -2.78 -3.87 -5.27
C MET A 185 -2.14 -2.84 -4.34
N LEU A 186 -2.35 -3.01 -3.05
CA LEU A 186 -1.75 -2.19 -2.00
C LEU A 186 -0.52 -2.92 -1.44
N MET A 187 0.61 -2.23 -1.33
CA MET A 187 1.87 -2.81 -0.84
C MET A 187 2.45 -1.92 0.25
N ASP A 188 2.33 -2.35 1.52
CA ASP A 188 2.80 -1.59 2.69
C ASP A 188 4.20 -2.05 3.10
N GLU A 189 5.24 -1.33 2.68
CA GLU A 189 6.68 -1.64 2.90
C GLU A 189 7.03 -3.11 2.60
N ALA A 190 6.49 -3.62 1.50
CA ALA A 190 6.47 -5.05 1.20
C ALA A 190 7.87 -5.69 1.13
N PHE A 191 8.92 -4.93 0.80
CA PHE A 191 10.27 -5.46 0.64
C PHE A 191 11.25 -5.02 1.73
N SER A 192 10.82 -4.23 2.72
CA SER A 192 11.70 -3.65 3.74
C SER A 192 12.38 -4.68 4.64
N ALA A 193 11.72 -5.82 4.88
CA ALA A 193 12.23 -6.90 5.74
C ALA A 193 13.15 -7.90 5.01
N LEU A 194 13.41 -7.70 3.71
CA LEU A 194 14.23 -8.59 2.89
C LEU A 194 15.69 -8.12 2.84
N ASP A 195 16.62 -9.07 2.72
CA ASP A 195 18.00 -8.74 2.42
C ASP A 195 18.13 -8.11 1.01
N PRO A 196 19.22 -7.35 0.74
CA PRO A 196 19.34 -6.57 -0.50
C PRO A 196 19.23 -7.38 -1.79
N LEU A 197 19.73 -8.60 -1.81
CA LEU A 197 19.72 -9.45 -3.00
C LEU A 197 18.30 -9.92 -3.32
N ILE A 198 17.62 -10.49 -2.32
CA ILE A 198 16.24 -10.96 -2.45
C ILE A 198 15.29 -9.79 -2.76
N ARG A 199 15.53 -8.62 -2.15
CA ARG A 199 14.77 -7.38 -2.43
C ARG A 199 14.88 -7.00 -3.91
N SER A 200 16.09 -6.97 -4.47
CA SER A 200 16.31 -6.65 -5.88
C SER A 200 15.61 -7.63 -6.82
N ASP A 201 15.63 -8.92 -6.50
CA ASP A 201 14.94 -9.96 -7.27
C ASP A 201 13.42 -9.78 -7.22
N MET A 202 12.86 -9.46 -6.03
CA MET A 202 11.43 -9.23 -5.86
C MET A 202 10.95 -7.98 -6.59
N GLN A 203 11.74 -6.90 -6.58
CA GLN A 203 11.45 -5.68 -7.34
C GLN A 203 11.42 -5.95 -8.84
N LYS A 204 12.42 -6.69 -9.35
CA LYS A 204 12.44 -7.08 -10.77
C LYS A 204 11.22 -7.92 -11.13
N GLN A 205 10.90 -8.93 -10.31
CA GLN A 205 9.72 -9.76 -10.51
C GLN A 205 8.42 -8.95 -10.52
N LEU A 206 8.29 -7.95 -9.63
CA LEU A 206 7.13 -7.05 -9.62
C LEU A 206 7.02 -6.23 -10.90
N ILE A 207 8.14 -5.69 -11.41
CA ILE A 207 8.19 -4.93 -12.67
C ILE A 207 7.76 -5.82 -13.85
N ASP A 208 8.31 -7.04 -13.93
CA ASP A 208 7.98 -8.00 -14.99
C ASP A 208 6.49 -8.34 -14.97
N LEU A 209 5.94 -8.66 -13.79
CA LEU A 209 4.52 -8.93 -13.61
C LEU A 209 3.63 -7.72 -13.93
N GLN A 210 4.04 -6.51 -13.54
CA GLN A 210 3.27 -5.28 -13.81
C GLN A 210 3.20 -4.96 -15.30
N SER A 211 4.27 -5.23 -16.06
CA SER A 211 4.29 -5.05 -17.51
C SER A 211 3.22 -5.88 -18.23
N GLU A 212 2.89 -7.04 -17.68
CA GLU A 212 1.89 -7.97 -18.22
C GLU A 212 0.49 -7.67 -17.70
N LEU A 213 0.36 -7.46 -16.38
CA LEU A 213 -0.92 -7.39 -15.68
C LEU A 213 -1.55 -6.00 -15.68
N LYS A 214 -0.75 -4.94 -15.80
CA LYS A 214 -1.16 -3.51 -15.81
C LYS A 214 -2.13 -3.16 -14.67
N LYS A 215 -1.85 -3.66 -13.47
CA LYS A 215 -2.64 -3.36 -12.27
C LYS A 215 -2.31 -1.97 -11.74
N THR A 216 -3.28 -1.34 -11.10
CA THR A 216 -2.99 -0.13 -10.32
C THR A 216 -2.33 -0.54 -9.01
N ILE A 217 -1.09 -0.08 -8.75
CA ILE A 217 -0.33 -0.43 -7.56
C ILE A 217 -0.12 0.82 -6.72
N VAL A 218 -0.44 0.74 -5.43
CA VAL A 218 -0.05 1.74 -4.44
C VAL A 218 1.02 1.13 -3.55
N PHE A 219 2.25 1.63 -3.70
CA PHE A 219 3.43 1.07 -3.05
C PHE A 219 3.98 2.02 -1.99
N ILE A 220 4.09 1.56 -0.74
CA ILE A 220 4.66 2.34 0.36
C ILE A 220 6.10 1.93 0.59
N THR A 221 7.00 2.91 0.65
CA THR A 221 8.40 2.69 1.01
C THR A 221 9.02 3.92 1.67
N HIS A 222 10.16 3.74 2.31
CA HIS A 222 11.03 4.82 2.77
C HIS A 222 12.34 4.90 1.97
N ASP A 223 12.50 4.03 0.97
CA ASP A 223 13.69 3.89 0.13
C ASP A 223 13.49 4.62 -1.20
N LEU A 224 14.34 5.61 -1.47
CA LEU A 224 14.25 6.40 -2.69
C LEU A 224 14.60 5.59 -3.95
N ASP A 225 15.64 4.74 -3.89
CA ASP A 225 16.04 3.92 -5.04
C ASP A 225 14.91 2.98 -5.46
N GLU A 226 14.19 2.43 -4.47
CA GLU A 226 13.00 1.62 -4.69
C GLU A 226 11.89 2.45 -5.35
N SER A 227 11.66 3.67 -4.88
CA SER A 227 10.66 4.60 -5.44
C SER A 227 10.97 4.98 -6.88
N LEU A 228 12.23 5.29 -7.18
CA LEU A 228 12.68 5.66 -8.52
C LEU A 228 12.60 4.49 -9.52
N ARG A 229 12.79 3.26 -9.02
CA ARG A 229 12.80 2.05 -9.84
C ARG A 229 11.40 1.54 -10.17
N LEU A 230 10.46 1.65 -9.22
CA LEU A 230 9.14 1.04 -9.31
C LEU A 230 8.04 2.03 -9.74
N GLY A 231 8.18 3.32 -9.40
CA GLY A 231 7.10 4.28 -9.53
C GLY A 231 6.99 4.94 -10.88
N ASP A 232 5.78 5.02 -11.41
CA ASP A 232 5.43 5.94 -12.50
C ASP A 232 5.28 7.36 -11.93
N HIS A 233 4.63 7.48 -10.77
CA HIS A 233 4.59 8.70 -9.97
C HIS A 233 4.98 8.42 -8.52
N ILE A 234 5.58 9.42 -7.88
CA ILE A 234 6.02 9.37 -6.49
C ILE A 234 5.35 10.50 -5.72
N GLY A 235 4.65 10.17 -4.65
CA GLY A 235 4.13 11.11 -3.67
C GLY A 235 4.98 11.10 -2.40
N ILE A 236 5.46 12.26 -1.96
CA ILE A 236 6.29 12.37 -0.75
C ILE A 236 5.45 12.91 0.40
N LEU A 237 5.34 12.11 1.47
CA LEU A 237 4.67 12.52 2.70
C LEU A 237 5.68 12.96 3.76
N ASN A 238 5.36 14.09 4.39
CA ASN A 238 6.06 14.58 5.58
C ASN A 238 5.04 15.00 6.64
N ALA A 239 5.19 14.51 7.86
CA ALA A 239 4.35 14.89 9.00
C ALA A 239 2.83 14.85 8.71
N GLY A 240 2.36 13.88 7.90
CA GLY A 240 0.96 13.71 7.53
C GLY A 240 0.50 14.54 6.34
N LYS A 241 1.36 15.38 5.76
CA LYS A 241 1.07 16.21 4.60
C LYS A 241 1.73 15.65 3.34
N LEU A 242 1.06 15.78 2.21
CA LEU A 242 1.64 15.50 0.90
C LEU A 242 2.46 16.72 0.47
N VAL A 243 3.79 16.56 0.38
CA VAL A 243 4.72 17.65 0.09
C VAL A 243 4.93 17.83 -1.41
N GLN A 244 5.06 16.72 -2.12
CA GLN A 244 5.29 16.72 -3.56
C GLN A 244 4.69 15.47 -4.21
N VAL A 245 4.18 15.62 -5.43
CA VAL A 245 3.85 14.52 -6.34
C VAL A 245 4.49 14.82 -7.68
N GLY A 246 5.09 13.82 -8.30
CA GLY A 246 5.70 13.95 -9.62
C GLY A 246 6.26 12.64 -10.12
N THR A 247 6.75 12.65 -11.35
CA THR A 247 7.52 11.53 -11.91
C THR A 247 8.86 11.38 -11.18
N PRO A 248 9.55 10.22 -11.27
CA PRO A 248 10.91 10.06 -10.75
C PRO A 248 11.86 11.20 -11.15
N VAL A 249 11.75 11.65 -12.41
CA VAL A 249 12.57 12.77 -12.93
C VAL A 249 12.23 14.09 -12.22
N ASP A 250 10.94 14.38 -12.01
CA ASP A 250 10.51 15.60 -11.31
C ASP A 250 11.03 15.63 -9.87
N ILE A 251 10.97 14.51 -9.16
CA ILE A 251 11.46 14.40 -7.78
C ILE A 251 12.96 14.69 -7.69
N ILE A 252 13.75 14.15 -8.64
CA ILE A 252 15.21 14.34 -8.66
C ILE A 252 15.59 15.76 -9.10
N MET A 253 14.99 16.26 -10.18
CA MET A 253 15.42 17.49 -10.83
C MET A 253 14.81 18.75 -10.20
N ASN A 254 13.61 18.64 -9.64
CA ASN A 254 12.82 19.75 -9.14
C ASN A 254 12.26 19.48 -7.73
N PRO A 255 13.12 19.19 -6.72
CA PRO A 255 12.63 18.93 -5.36
C PRO A 255 11.93 20.18 -4.79
N ALA A 256 10.73 20.00 -4.25
CA ALA A 256 9.84 21.07 -3.81
C ALA A 256 10.37 21.85 -2.61
N ASP A 257 11.08 21.21 -1.71
CA ASP A 257 11.64 21.83 -0.50
C ASP A 257 12.92 21.12 -0.03
N ASP A 258 13.48 21.58 1.10
CA ASP A 258 14.71 21.03 1.66
C ASP A 258 14.52 19.61 2.23
N TYR A 259 13.29 19.24 2.61
CA TYR A 259 12.98 17.88 3.04
C TYR A 259 13.09 16.91 1.86
N VAL A 260 12.51 17.24 0.71
CA VAL A 260 12.64 16.43 -0.51
C VAL A 260 14.08 16.42 -1.00
N LYS A 261 14.78 17.55 -0.98
CA LYS A 261 16.21 17.62 -1.34
C LYS A 261 17.07 16.69 -0.51
N ALA A 262 16.75 16.50 0.78
CA ALA A 262 17.49 15.60 1.66
C ALA A 262 17.43 14.14 1.18
N PHE A 263 16.29 13.69 0.63
CA PHE A 263 16.17 12.36 0.04
C PHE A 263 16.99 12.22 -1.25
N VAL A 264 16.98 13.27 -2.09
CA VAL A 264 17.61 13.22 -3.42
C VAL A 264 19.13 13.36 -3.35
N LYS A 265 19.66 13.95 -2.28
CA LYS A 265 21.09 14.27 -2.13
C LYS A 265 22.02 13.06 -2.23
N ASP A 266 21.53 11.87 -1.86
CA ASP A 266 22.34 10.64 -1.85
C ASP A 266 22.28 9.87 -3.19
N VAL A 267 21.36 10.22 -4.10
CA VAL A 267 21.26 9.58 -5.44
C VAL A 267 22.43 10.00 -6.37
N ASN A 268 23.03 11.13 -6.13
CA ASN A 268 24.15 11.66 -6.92
C ASN A 268 25.53 11.14 -6.45
N ARG A 269 25.58 10.02 -5.75
CA ARG A 269 26.77 9.28 -5.39
C ARG A 269 26.73 7.90 -6.04
#